data_e165029c2163194efc833310b659f39b
#
_entry.id   e165029c2163194efc833310b659f39b
#
_cell.length_a   1.000
_cell.length_b   1.000
_cell.length_c   1.000
_cell.angle_alpha   90.00
_cell.angle_beta   90.00
_cell.angle_gamma   90.00
#
_symmetry.space_group_name_H-M   'P 1'
#
loop_
_entity.id
_entity.type
_entity.pdbx_description
1 polymer ?
#
loop_
_entity_poly.entity_id
_entity_poly.type
_entity_poly.pdbx_seq_one_letter_code
_entity_poly.pdbx_strand_id
1 'polypeptide(L)'
;MIKLTFCLHRLPSLSREAFQDYWFNKHAPLVARHSNVLRIRRYVQMHSATEAFNDAIQASRGAPQMYDGVAELWWDSIDDLTTPPTPAAQAAGLALLEDERKFIDLSRSPLFIGEERVIVS
;
A
#
# COMPACT_ATOMS: atom_id res chain seq x y z
N MET A 1 -4.83 -13.74 -10.70
CA MET A 1 -4.00 -12.58 -10.32
C MET A 1 -3.46 -12.73 -8.91
N ILE A 2 -2.30 -12.20 -8.67
CA ILE A 2 -1.70 -12.14 -7.35
C ILE A 2 -1.81 -10.70 -6.82
N LYS A 3 -2.00 -10.56 -5.51
CA LYS A 3 -2.19 -9.25 -4.87
C LYS A 3 -1.20 -9.06 -3.75
N LEU A 4 -0.60 -7.88 -3.69
CA LEU A 4 0.17 -7.40 -2.55
C LEU A 4 -0.70 -6.48 -1.71
N THR A 5 -0.70 -6.71 -0.40
CA THR A 5 -1.37 -5.84 0.57
C THR A 5 -0.31 -5.22 1.46
N PHE A 6 -0.30 -3.89 1.51
CA PHE A 6 0.65 -3.12 2.30
C PHE A 6 -0.14 -2.32 3.35
N CYS A 7 0.00 -2.73 4.62
CA CYS A 7 -0.73 -2.13 5.73
C CYS A 7 0.13 -1.01 6.31
N LEU A 8 -0.31 0.24 6.14
CA LEU A 8 0.54 1.40 6.34
C LEU A 8 0.31 2.09 7.68
N HIS A 9 1.39 2.29 8.43
CA HIS A 9 1.46 3.27 9.52
C HIS A 9 2.21 4.49 9.04
N ARG A 10 1.70 5.68 9.36
CA ARG A 10 2.38 6.93 9.06
C ARG A 10 3.62 7.11 9.91
N LEU A 11 4.55 7.93 9.43
CA LEU A 11 5.65 8.39 10.28
C LEU A 11 5.08 9.11 11.50
N PRO A 12 5.71 8.96 12.70
CA PRO A 12 5.22 9.63 13.91
C PRO A 12 5.15 11.15 13.81
N SER A 13 5.95 11.75 12.94
CA SER A 13 5.97 13.19 12.72
C SER A 13 4.80 13.72 11.89
N LEU A 14 4.03 12.84 11.24
CA LEU A 14 2.92 13.23 10.36
C LEU A 14 1.58 13.02 11.04
N SER A 15 0.65 13.96 10.82
CA SER A 15 -0.76 13.71 11.09
C SER A 15 -1.31 12.72 10.07
N ARG A 16 -2.49 12.13 10.37
CA ARG A 16 -3.15 11.25 9.39
C ARG A 16 -3.49 12.01 8.12
N GLU A 17 -3.96 13.24 8.23
CA GLU A 17 -4.31 14.07 7.09
C GLU A 17 -3.09 14.37 6.23
N ALA A 18 -1.96 14.71 6.83
CA ALA A 18 -0.71 14.98 6.10
C ALA A 18 -0.19 13.72 5.41
N PHE A 19 -0.27 12.56 6.10
CA PHE A 19 0.09 11.27 5.54
C PHE A 19 -0.78 10.93 4.32
N GLN A 20 -2.09 11.01 4.45
CA GLN A 20 -3.03 10.65 3.39
C GLN A 20 -2.94 11.61 2.22
N ASP A 21 -2.70 12.90 2.48
CA ASP A 21 -2.50 13.90 1.42
C ASP A 21 -1.25 13.59 0.59
N TYR A 22 -0.11 13.34 1.26
CA TYR A 22 1.13 12.99 0.56
C TYR A 22 0.95 11.70 -0.25
N TRP A 23 0.38 10.69 0.38
CA TRP A 23 0.17 9.38 -0.23
C TRP A 23 -0.66 9.46 -1.51
N PHE A 24 -1.76 10.22 -1.47
CA PHE A 24 -2.66 10.36 -2.61
C PHE A 24 -2.14 11.33 -3.68
N ASN A 25 -1.62 12.47 -3.27
CA ASN A 25 -1.27 13.56 -4.20
C ASN A 25 0.18 13.53 -4.70
N LYS A 26 1.09 12.88 -3.97
CA LYS A 26 2.51 12.80 -4.33
C LYS A 26 2.94 11.38 -4.69
N HIS A 27 2.66 10.41 -3.84
CA HIS A 27 3.09 9.03 -4.04
C HIS A 27 2.29 8.31 -5.12
N ALA A 28 0.96 8.45 -5.12
CA ALA A 28 0.11 7.76 -6.10
C ALA A 28 0.47 8.09 -7.55
N PRO A 29 0.73 9.36 -7.93
CA PRO A 29 1.19 9.67 -9.29
C PRO A 29 2.53 9.02 -9.64
N LEU A 30 3.42 8.89 -8.65
CA LEU A 30 4.72 8.22 -8.86
C LEU A 30 4.51 6.73 -9.15
N VAL A 31 3.66 6.06 -8.38
CA VAL A 31 3.31 4.64 -8.62
C VAL A 31 2.69 4.49 -10.01
N ALA A 32 1.75 5.35 -10.37
CA ALA A 32 1.09 5.30 -11.67
C ALA A 32 2.10 5.45 -12.81
N ARG A 33 3.07 6.35 -12.66
CA ARG A 33 4.11 6.58 -13.66
C ARG A 33 4.97 5.34 -13.92
N HIS A 34 5.24 4.58 -12.86
CA HIS A 34 6.09 3.39 -12.92
C HIS A 34 5.32 2.08 -13.11
N SER A 35 3.99 2.14 -13.22
CA SER A 35 3.16 0.93 -13.22
C SER A 35 3.48 -0.03 -14.36
N ASN A 36 3.75 0.48 -15.57
CA ASN A 36 4.03 -0.37 -16.71
C ASN A 36 5.34 -1.13 -16.56
N VAL A 37 6.41 -0.45 -16.19
CA VAL A 37 7.73 -1.08 -16.04
C VAL A 37 7.76 -2.06 -14.86
N LEU A 38 6.94 -1.84 -13.86
CA LEU A 38 6.77 -2.73 -12.70
C LEU A 38 5.67 -3.77 -12.91
N ARG A 39 5.00 -3.76 -14.05
CA ARG A 39 3.94 -4.70 -14.41
C ARG A 39 2.74 -4.69 -13.48
N ILE A 40 2.52 -3.57 -12.79
CA ILE A 40 1.37 -3.39 -11.90
C ILE A 40 0.11 -3.27 -12.76
N ARG A 41 -0.86 -4.15 -12.52
CA ARG A 41 -2.13 -4.18 -13.27
C ARG A 41 -3.19 -3.31 -12.65
N ARG A 42 -3.16 -3.20 -11.34
CA ARG A 42 -4.12 -2.40 -10.60
C ARG A 42 -3.45 -1.90 -9.32
N TYR A 43 -3.75 -0.67 -8.93
CA TYR A 43 -3.28 -0.05 -7.70
C TYR A 43 -4.44 0.67 -7.04
N VAL A 44 -4.71 0.35 -5.78
CA VAL A 44 -5.79 0.93 -5.00
C VAL A 44 -5.24 1.38 -3.66
N GLN A 45 -5.64 2.55 -3.23
CA GLN A 45 -5.38 3.04 -1.88
C GLN A 45 -6.69 3.03 -1.09
N MET A 46 -6.67 2.37 0.07
CA MET A 46 -7.74 2.49 1.05
C MET A 46 -7.28 3.43 2.15
N HIS A 47 -7.90 4.59 2.24
CA HIS A 47 -7.62 5.59 3.27
C HIS A 47 -8.52 5.33 4.48
N SER A 48 -7.91 5.15 5.66
CA SER A 48 -8.69 4.95 6.88
C SER A 48 -9.48 6.20 7.22
N ALA A 49 -10.74 6.01 7.64
CA ALA A 49 -11.62 7.10 8.02
C ALA A 49 -11.57 7.35 9.52
N THR A 50 -11.79 8.59 9.92
CA THR A 50 -11.87 8.99 11.34
C THR A 50 -13.29 8.90 11.88
N GLU A 51 -14.02 7.87 11.47
CA GLU A 51 -15.40 7.67 11.89
C GLU A 51 -15.45 7.00 13.26
N ALA A 52 -16.37 7.46 14.10
CA ALA A 52 -16.64 6.81 15.39
C ALA A 52 -16.98 5.33 15.24
N PHE A 53 -17.53 4.95 14.09
CA PHE A 53 -17.85 3.58 13.78
C PHE A 53 -16.58 2.69 13.72
N ASN A 54 -15.44 3.23 13.31
CA ASN A 54 -14.17 2.50 13.35
C ASN A 54 -13.78 2.15 14.79
N ASP A 55 -13.96 3.08 15.73
CA ASP A 55 -13.69 2.81 17.14
C ASP A 55 -14.61 1.73 17.68
N ALA A 56 -15.89 1.78 17.30
CA ALA A 56 -16.86 0.78 17.71
C ALA A 56 -16.55 -0.61 17.16
N ILE A 57 -16.15 -0.69 15.89
CA ILE A 57 -15.76 -1.98 15.28
C ILE A 57 -14.54 -2.56 15.98
N GLN A 58 -13.54 -1.76 16.26
CA GLN A 58 -12.34 -2.20 16.98
C GLN A 58 -12.69 -2.72 18.36
N ALA A 59 -13.48 -1.95 19.10
CA ALA A 59 -13.89 -2.32 20.46
C ALA A 59 -14.69 -3.64 20.47
N SER A 60 -15.53 -3.84 19.46
CA SER A 60 -16.38 -5.04 19.38
C SER A 60 -15.57 -6.34 19.23
N ARG A 61 -14.31 -6.27 18.78
CA ARG A 61 -13.43 -7.42 18.61
C ARG A 61 -12.24 -7.41 19.55
N GLY A 62 -12.10 -6.40 20.39
CA GLY A 62 -10.88 -6.22 21.16
C GLY A 62 -9.67 -6.06 20.25
N ALA A 63 -9.85 -5.44 19.09
CA ALA A 63 -8.82 -5.34 18.07
C ALA A 63 -7.84 -4.19 18.37
N PRO A 64 -6.60 -4.28 17.86
CA PRO A 64 -5.65 -3.18 17.96
C PRO A 64 -6.08 -2.00 17.11
N GLN A 65 -5.40 -0.87 17.29
CA GLN A 65 -5.68 0.34 16.54
C GLN A 65 -5.51 0.11 15.03
N MET A 66 -6.36 0.74 14.22
CA MET A 66 -6.34 0.62 12.76
C MET A 66 -5.07 1.21 12.16
N TYR A 67 -4.74 0.75 10.96
CA TYR A 67 -3.72 1.37 10.13
C TYR A 67 -4.20 2.72 9.58
N ASP A 68 -3.27 3.53 9.12
CA ASP A 68 -3.58 4.80 8.46
C ASP A 68 -4.10 4.60 7.05
N GLY A 69 -3.77 3.47 6.45
CA GLY A 69 -4.28 3.08 5.16
C GLY A 69 -3.77 1.72 4.73
N VAL A 70 -4.31 1.22 3.63
CA VAL A 70 -3.88 -0.04 3.02
C VAL A 70 -3.68 0.19 1.53
N ALA A 71 -2.47 -0.11 1.04
CA ALA A 71 -2.19 -0.12 -0.39
C ALA A 71 -2.40 -1.53 -0.94
N GLU A 72 -3.05 -1.62 -2.08
CA GLU A 72 -3.33 -2.89 -2.73
C GLU A 72 -2.85 -2.83 -4.17
N LEU A 73 -2.02 -3.80 -4.57
CA LEU A 73 -1.43 -3.86 -5.91
C LEU A 73 -1.61 -5.26 -6.47
N TRP A 74 -1.94 -5.33 -7.76
CA TRP A 74 -2.17 -6.61 -8.44
C TRP A 74 -1.22 -6.80 -9.61
N TRP A 75 -0.78 -8.04 -9.78
CA TRP A 75 -0.03 -8.53 -10.93
C TRP A 75 -0.72 -9.74 -11.53
N ASP A 76 -0.40 -10.07 -12.78
CA ASP A 76 -1.00 -11.23 -13.44
C ASP A 76 -0.61 -12.54 -12.73
N SER A 77 0.65 -12.66 -12.31
CA SER A 77 1.17 -13.85 -11.66
C SER A 77 2.38 -13.54 -10.79
N ILE A 78 2.76 -14.51 -9.96
CA ILE A 78 3.97 -14.41 -9.14
C ILE A 78 5.24 -14.26 -10.00
N ASP A 79 5.21 -14.74 -11.23
CA ASP A 79 6.36 -14.64 -12.14
C ASP A 79 6.74 -13.18 -12.41
N ASP A 80 5.77 -12.26 -12.42
CA ASP A 80 6.03 -10.83 -12.60
C ASP A 80 6.88 -10.25 -11.46
N LEU A 81 6.82 -10.86 -10.29
CA LEU A 81 7.57 -10.41 -9.10
C LEU A 81 8.88 -11.18 -8.91
N THR A 82 8.95 -12.41 -9.37
CA THR A 82 10.11 -13.30 -9.14
C THR A 82 11.09 -13.34 -10.31
N THR A 83 10.65 -12.94 -11.51
CA THR A 83 11.54 -12.79 -12.66
C THR A 83 12.52 -11.65 -12.37
N PRO A 84 13.84 -11.85 -12.64
CA PRO A 84 14.82 -10.81 -12.39
C PRO A 84 14.42 -9.50 -13.08
N PRO A 85 14.45 -8.36 -12.36
CA PRO A 85 14.02 -7.10 -12.93
C PRO A 85 15.01 -6.54 -13.95
N THR A 86 14.48 -5.81 -14.93
CA THR A 86 15.31 -5.00 -15.82
C THR A 86 15.93 -3.83 -15.04
N PRO A 87 16.99 -3.18 -15.55
CA PRO A 87 17.53 -1.98 -14.90
C PRO A 87 16.48 -0.88 -14.70
N ALA A 88 15.57 -0.71 -15.64
CA ALA A 88 14.48 0.26 -15.53
C ALA A 88 13.52 -0.10 -14.38
N ALA A 89 13.17 -1.37 -14.24
CA ALA A 89 12.31 -1.85 -13.15
C ALA A 89 13.01 -1.70 -11.79
N GLN A 90 14.31 -1.97 -11.71
CA GLN A 90 15.09 -1.77 -10.47
C GLN A 90 15.07 -0.30 -10.06
N ALA A 91 15.30 0.61 -11.01
CA ALA A 91 15.29 2.06 -10.75
C ALA A 91 13.90 2.52 -10.30
N ALA A 92 12.85 2.01 -10.92
CA ALA A 92 11.47 2.33 -10.54
C ALA A 92 11.15 1.86 -9.12
N GLY A 93 11.51 0.61 -8.79
CA GLY A 93 11.31 0.07 -7.45
C GLY A 93 12.06 0.86 -6.38
N LEU A 94 13.29 1.26 -6.66
CA LEU A 94 14.07 2.09 -5.74
C LEU A 94 13.45 3.47 -5.56
N ALA A 95 12.96 4.09 -6.63
CA ALA A 95 12.27 5.38 -6.56
C ALA A 95 11.05 5.31 -5.66
N LEU A 96 10.27 4.24 -5.75
CA LEU A 96 9.11 4.04 -4.88
C LEU A 96 9.51 3.86 -3.42
N LEU A 97 10.53 3.06 -3.16
CA LEU A 97 11.03 2.84 -1.81
C LEU A 97 11.54 4.13 -1.16
N GLU A 98 12.30 4.91 -1.89
CA GLU A 98 12.81 6.19 -1.40
C GLU A 98 11.67 7.16 -1.07
N ASP A 99 10.62 7.16 -1.89
CA ASP A 99 9.46 8.00 -1.64
C ASP A 99 8.65 7.51 -0.44
N GLU A 100 8.50 6.19 -0.28
CA GLU A 100 7.82 5.59 0.87
C GLU A 100 8.44 6.01 2.19
N ARG A 101 9.74 6.13 2.26
CA ARG A 101 10.46 6.55 3.47
C ARG A 101 10.10 7.95 3.94
N LYS A 102 9.51 8.77 3.07
CA LYS A 102 9.13 10.14 3.39
C LYS A 102 7.84 10.24 4.18
N PHE A 103 7.01 9.19 4.19
CA PHE A 103 5.71 9.26 4.85
C PHE A 103 5.30 7.98 5.58
N ILE A 104 5.91 6.83 5.28
CA ILE A 104 5.55 5.53 5.88
C ILE A 104 6.58 5.15 6.94
N ASP A 105 6.08 4.70 8.10
CA ASP A 105 6.89 4.02 9.10
C ASP A 105 7.06 2.56 8.68
N LEU A 106 8.07 2.30 7.84
CA LEU A 106 8.26 0.99 7.21
C LEU A 106 8.46 -0.14 8.21
N SER A 107 9.12 0.13 9.33
CA SER A 107 9.38 -0.90 10.36
C SER A 107 8.12 -1.41 11.04
N ARG A 108 7.01 -0.67 10.94
CA ARG A 108 5.72 -1.01 11.54
C ARG A 108 4.64 -1.33 10.51
N SER A 109 4.99 -1.35 9.24
CA SER A 109 4.03 -1.46 8.12
C SER A 109 4.24 -2.79 7.40
N PRO A 110 3.49 -3.84 7.76
CA PRO A 110 3.64 -5.14 7.13
C PRO A 110 3.13 -5.14 5.70
N LEU A 111 3.79 -5.95 4.85
CA LEU A 111 3.34 -6.17 3.49
C LEU A 111 3.52 -7.65 3.15
N PHE A 112 2.59 -8.17 2.37
CA PHE A 112 2.59 -9.59 2.00
C PHE A 112 1.78 -9.77 0.71
N ILE A 113 2.01 -10.91 0.05
CA ILE A 113 1.30 -11.28 -1.18
C ILE A 113 0.38 -12.46 -0.93
N GLY A 114 -0.67 -12.56 -1.72
CA GLY A 114 -1.60 -13.67 -1.68
C GLY A 114 -2.55 -13.66 -2.87
N GLU A 115 -3.41 -14.64 -2.89
CA GLU A 115 -4.45 -14.75 -3.91
C GLU A 115 -5.81 -14.43 -3.29
N GLU A 116 -6.59 -13.63 -3.99
CA GLU A 116 -7.95 -13.34 -3.58
C GLU A 116 -8.86 -14.54 -3.86
N ARG A 117 -9.75 -14.80 -2.92
CA ARG A 117 -10.82 -15.79 -3.10
C ARG A 117 -12.14 -15.08 -2.93
N VAL A 118 -12.87 -14.89 -4.03
CA VAL A 118 -14.15 -14.19 -4.00
C VAL A 118 -15.21 -15.12 -3.46
N ILE A 119 -15.82 -14.74 -2.35
CA ILE A 119 -16.91 -15.50 -1.72
C ILE A 119 -18.27 -14.90 -2.11
N VAL A 120 -18.35 -13.56 -2.07
CA VAL A 120 -19.52 -12.82 -2.53
C VAL A 120 -19.01 -11.71 -3.44
N SER A 121 -19.58 -11.60 -4.63
CA SER A 121 -19.15 -10.59 -5.61
C SER A 121 -20.12 -9.42 -5.73
#